data_c12bb5f4cfa22da6c6275b5e4098ac0e
#
_entry.id   c12bb5f4cfa22da6c6275b5e4098ac0e
#
_cell.length_a   1.000
_cell.length_b   1.000
_cell.length_c   1.000
_cell.angle_alpha   90.00
_cell.angle_beta   90.00
_cell.angle_gamma   90.00
#
_symmetry.space_group_name_H-M   'P 1'
#
loop_
_entity.id
_entity.type
_entity.pdbx_description
1 polymer ?
#
loop_
_entity_poly.entity_id
_entity_poly.type
_entity_poly.pdbx_seq_one_letter_code
_entity_poly.pdbx_strand_id
1 'polypeptide(L)'
;LTDRVVERVDRICRECPDSQIGLNLSLDGIGDEHDDIRGVPGNWDRSMATWERLKELQKTRPNLVLTVHTVVSRFNQHRFREIYDGLQFLQPDSYITEVAEERVELDTVGWGITPEPDAYAPIADFLSEQARSRPVKGIARVTQAFRAHYYQLAKRVLYERTQVIACYAGWASAHIAPNGDIWSCCIRAEPVGNLRETDYDLAPIWYGERMAKLRKSIYDKECACPMANASYANMLLHPPTVAKVGLEVIRGR
;
A
#
# COMPACT_ATOMS: atom_id res chain seq x y z
N LEU A 1 -19.94 14.24 1.32
CA LEU A 1 -18.88 13.43 0.68
C LEU A 1 -19.35 12.00 0.43
N THR A 2 -20.02 11.36 1.40
CA THR A 2 -20.52 9.97 1.32
C THR A 2 -21.37 9.72 0.08
N ASP A 3 -22.41 10.54 -0.19
CA ASP A 3 -23.28 10.37 -1.36
C ASP A 3 -22.50 10.41 -2.67
N ARG A 4 -21.57 11.36 -2.78
CA ARG A 4 -20.71 11.49 -3.97
C ARG A 4 -19.80 10.28 -4.19
N VAL A 5 -19.28 9.69 -3.11
CA VAL A 5 -18.46 8.47 -3.19
C VAL A 5 -19.31 7.31 -3.69
N VAL A 6 -20.45 7.08 -3.05
CA VAL A 6 -21.36 5.96 -3.38
C VAL A 6 -21.86 6.06 -4.83
N GLU A 7 -22.30 7.27 -5.27
CA GLU A 7 -22.75 7.51 -6.63
C GLU A 7 -21.65 7.21 -7.68
N ARG A 8 -20.41 7.65 -7.42
CA ARG A 8 -19.30 7.41 -8.34
C ARG A 8 -18.92 5.94 -8.40
N VAL A 9 -18.87 5.26 -7.25
CA VAL A 9 -18.58 3.82 -7.18
C VAL A 9 -19.65 3.02 -7.92
N ASP A 10 -20.94 3.36 -7.70
CA ASP A 10 -22.05 2.73 -8.41
C ASP A 10 -21.91 2.89 -9.93
N ARG A 11 -21.61 4.12 -10.38
CA ARG A 11 -21.40 4.38 -11.80
C ARG A 11 -20.25 3.56 -12.38
N ILE A 12 -19.09 3.54 -11.71
CA ILE A 12 -17.92 2.77 -12.17
C ILE A 12 -18.24 1.27 -12.25
N CYS A 13 -18.91 0.73 -11.23
CA CYS A 13 -19.31 -0.69 -11.24
C CYS A 13 -20.23 -1.04 -12.42
N ARG A 14 -21.14 -0.13 -12.80
CA ARG A 14 -22.04 -0.33 -13.95
C ARG A 14 -21.34 -0.18 -15.29
N GLU A 15 -20.45 0.80 -15.41
CA GLU A 15 -19.72 1.08 -16.65
C GLU A 15 -18.60 0.05 -16.93
N CYS A 16 -18.11 -0.63 -15.89
CA CYS A 16 -17.04 -1.62 -15.97
C CYS A 16 -17.49 -2.98 -15.39
N PRO A 17 -18.51 -3.65 -15.97
CA PRO A 17 -19.10 -4.86 -15.38
C PRO A 17 -18.14 -6.05 -15.36
N ASP A 18 -17.22 -6.13 -16.30
CA ASP A 18 -16.22 -7.20 -16.41
C ASP A 18 -14.97 -6.97 -15.56
N SER A 19 -14.89 -5.82 -14.86
CA SER A 19 -13.77 -5.47 -13.99
C SER A 19 -14.16 -5.60 -12.53
N GLN A 20 -13.26 -6.16 -11.70
CA GLN A 20 -13.39 -6.10 -10.24
C GLN A 20 -13.00 -4.71 -9.76
N ILE A 21 -13.91 -4.03 -9.07
CA ILE A 21 -13.72 -2.69 -8.52
C ILE A 21 -13.39 -2.81 -7.04
N GLY A 22 -12.13 -2.60 -6.69
CA GLY A 22 -11.66 -2.60 -5.30
C GLY A 22 -11.73 -1.20 -4.70
N LEU A 23 -12.40 -1.06 -3.56
CA LEU A 23 -12.44 0.18 -2.80
C LEU A 23 -11.83 -0.04 -1.42
N ASN A 24 -10.83 0.75 -1.08
CA ASN A 24 -10.17 0.71 0.21
C ASN A 24 -10.68 1.86 1.10
N LEU A 25 -11.23 1.51 2.27
CA LEU A 25 -11.52 2.47 3.32
C LEU A 25 -10.33 2.49 4.29
N SER A 26 -9.72 3.66 4.45
CA SER A 26 -8.55 3.82 5.33
C SER A 26 -9.01 4.06 6.77
N LEU A 27 -8.65 3.14 7.68
CA LEU A 27 -8.98 3.20 9.10
C LEU A 27 -7.72 2.85 9.92
N ASP A 28 -7.17 3.83 10.66
CA ASP A 28 -5.92 3.68 11.42
C ASP A 28 -6.13 3.62 12.93
N GLY A 29 -7.36 3.70 13.39
CA GLY A 29 -7.82 3.63 14.76
C GLY A 29 -9.32 3.36 14.83
N ILE A 30 -9.91 3.45 16.02
CA ILE A 30 -11.34 3.30 16.27
C ILE A 30 -11.87 4.55 16.98
N GLY A 31 -13.00 5.10 16.51
CA GLY A 31 -13.61 6.29 17.10
C GLY A 31 -12.69 7.50 17.07
N ASP A 32 -12.63 8.23 18.17
CA ASP A 32 -11.84 9.45 18.33
C ASP A 32 -10.34 9.23 18.06
N GLU A 33 -9.80 8.06 18.39
CA GLU A 33 -8.41 7.72 18.10
C GLU A 33 -8.11 7.76 16.58
N HIS A 34 -9.05 7.29 15.76
CA HIS A 34 -8.92 7.39 14.30
C HIS A 34 -8.89 8.85 13.85
N ASP A 35 -9.75 9.68 14.41
CA ASP A 35 -9.83 11.11 14.12
C ASP A 35 -8.54 11.83 14.49
N ASP A 36 -7.98 11.51 15.65
CA ASP A 36 -6.71 12.08 16.15
C ASP A 36 -5.54 11.68 15.25
N ILE A 37 -5.42 10.40 14.88
CA ILE A 37 -4.35 9.92 13.97
C ILE A 37 -4.46 10.59 12.59
N ARG A 38 -5.68 10.80 12.11
CA ARG A 38 -5.93 11.45 10.80
C ARG A 38 -5.92 12.98 10.85
N GLY A 39 -5.95 13.57 12.05
CA GLY A 39 -6.07 15.01 12.24
C GLY A 39 -7.37 15.60 11.71
N VAL A 40 -8.46 14.82 11.65
CA VAL A 40 -9.72 15.22 11.02
C VAL A 40 -10.91 14.84 11.91
N PRO A 41 -11.37 15.73 12.79
CA PRO A 41 -12.52 15.46 13.66
C PRO A 41 -13.76 14.98 12.93
N GLY A 42 -14.44 13.96 13.46
CA GLY A 42 -15.63 13.33 12.88
C GLY A 42 -15.34 12.52 11.61
N ASN A 43 -14.08 12.17 11.33
CA ASN A 43 -13.72 11.34 10.18
C ASN A 43 -14.22 9.91 10.37
N TRP A 44 -14.14 9.39 11.57
CA TRP A 44 -14.66 8.06 11.91
C TRP A 44 -16.13 7.90 11.54
N ASP A 45 -16.99 8.79 12.03
CA ASP A 45 -18.43 8.72 11.77
C ASP A 45 -18.76 8.81 10.28
N ARG A 46 -18.07 9.72 9.56
CA ARG A 46 -18.23 9.82 8.10
C ARG A 46 -17.77 8.58 7.37
N SER A 47 -16.72 7.95 7.84
CA SER A 47 -16.18 6.70 7.29
C SER A 47 -17.15 5.55 7.52
N MET A 48 -17.73 5.44 8.72
CA MET A 48 -18.73 4.42 9.03
C MET A 48 -19.99 4.60 8.19
N ALA A 49 -20.51 5.82 8.10
CA ALA A 49 -21.68 6.11 7.25
C ALA A 49 -21.40 5.79 5.75
N THR A 50 -20.17 6.02 5.30
CA THR A 50 -19.76 5.66 3.92
C THR A 50 -19.69 4.16 3.76
N TRP A 51 -19.12 3.44 4.73
CA TRP A 51 -19.01 1.98 4.70
C TRP A 51 -20.37 1.30 4.65
N GLU A 52 -21.30 1.70 5.50
CA GLU A 52 -22.67 1.15 5.51
C GLU A 52 -23.35 1.29 4.14
N ARG A 53 -23.26 2.48 3.54
CA ARG A 53 -23.82 2.74 2.21
C ARG A 53 -23.15 1.90 1.11
N LEU A 54 -21.83 1.69 1.20
CA LEU A 54 -21.09 0.86 0.26
C LEU A 54 -21.42 -0.62 0.44
N LYS A 55 -21.65 -1.10 1.67
CA LYS A 55 -22.11 -2.47 1.94
C LYS A 55 -23.50 -2.72 1.36
N GLU A 56 -24.41 -1.74 1.41
CA GLU A 56 -25.71 -1.84 0.73
C GLU A 56 -25.54 -1.87 -0.80
N LEU A 57 -24.68 -1.01 -1.35
CA LEU A 57 -24.39 -1.01 -2.78
C LEU A 57 -23.79 -2.34 -3.24
N GLN A 58 -22.91 -2.94 -2.46
CA GLN A 58 -22.27 -4.23 -2.77
C GLN A 58 -23.28 -5.36 -3.01
N LYS A 59 -24.44 -5.33 -2.35
CA LYS A 59 -25.51 -6.34 -2.57
C LYS A 59 -26.03 -6.35 -4.00
N THR A 60 -25.93 -5.22 -4.71
CA THR A 60 -26.41 -5.05 -6.09
C THR A 60 -25.29 -4.91 -7.12
N ARG A 61 -24.03 -4.89 -6.67
CA ARG A 61 -22.84 -4.76 -7.51
C ARG A 61 -21.85 -5.88 -7.18
N PRO A 62 -21.98 -7.06 -7.81
CA PRO A 62 -21.16 -8.24 -7.49
C PRO A 62 -19.67 -8.05 -7.82
N ASN A 63 -19.35 -7.08 -8.66
CA ASN A 63 -17.98 -6.71 -9.00
C ASN A 63 -17.34 -5.71 -8.03
N LEU A 64 -18.05 -5.25 -6.97
CA LEU A 64 -17.51 -4.38 -5.93
C LEU A 64 -16.87 -5.19 -4.79
N VAL A 65 -15.63 -4.89 -4.48
CA VAL A 65 -14.87 -5.46 -3.36
C VAL A 65 -14.52 -4.36 -2.38
N LEU A 66 -14.89 -4.54 -1.12
CA LEU A 66 -14.68 -3.57 -0.05
C LEU A 66 -13.55 -4.02 0.88
N THR A 67 -12.53 -3.21 0.99
CA THR A 67 -11.33 -3.48 1.77
C THR A 67 -11.15 -2.45 2.88
N VAL A 68 -10.79 -2.89 4.07
CA VAL A 68 -10.25 -2.01 5.11
C VAL A 68 -8.74 -1.93 4.93
N HIS A 69 -8.20 -0.72 4.99
CA HIS A 69 -6.78 -0.44 4.88
C HIS A 69 -6.30 0.30 6.13
N THR A 70 -5.33 -0.28 6.83
CA THR A 70 -4.70 0.32 8.01
C THR A 70 -3.23 0.56 7.75
N VAL A 71 -2.76 1.79 7.96
CA VAL A 71 -1.35 2.12 7.93
C VAL A 71 -0.79 2.02 9.35
N VAL A 72 0.15 1.09 9.56
CA VAL A 72 0.84 0.96 10.84
C VAL A 72 1.86 2.10 10.98
N SER A 73 1.66 2.92 11.99
CA SER A 73 2.51 4.06 12.31
C SER A 73 2.94 4.01 13.78
N ARG A 74 3.83 4.92 14.19
CA ARG A 74 4.18 5.08 15.59
C ARG A 74 2.97 5.37 16.48
N PHE A 75 1.91 5.95 15.93
CA PHE A 75 0.73 6.36 16.68
C PHE A 75 -0.20 5.19 17.04
N ASN A 76 -0.23 4.11 16.24
CA ASN A 76 -1.12 2.97 16.44
C ASN A 76 -0.41 1.62 16.63
N GLN A 77 0.93 1.57 16.54
CA GLN A 77 1.72 0.32 16.58
C GLN A 77 1.45 -0.53 17.84
N HIS A 78 1.24 0.09 19.00
CA HIS A 78 1.02 -0.61 20.28
C HIS A 78 -0.40 -1.14 20.45
N ARG A 79 -1.36 -0.63 19.67
CA ARG A 79 -2.77 -1.00 19.70
C ARG A 79 -3.23 -1.68 18.41
N PHE A 80 -2.30 -1.96 17.49
CA PHE A 80 -2.64 -2.51 16.18
C PHE A 80 -3.55 -3.74 16.25
N ARG A 81 -3.28 -4.66 17.20
CA ARG A 81 -4.08 -5.87 17.35
C ARG A 81 -5.52 -5.57 17.77
N GLU A 82 -5.71 -4.65 18.70
CA GLU A 82 -7.04 -4.21 19.13
C GLU A 82 -7.81 -3.54 17.99
N ILE A 83 -7.11 -2.70 17.22
CA ILE A 83 -7.68 -2.03 16.03
C ILE A 83 -8.07 -3.07 14.98
N TYR A 84 -7.18 -4.02 14.68
CA TYR A 84 -7.46 -5.08 13.71
C TYR A 84 -8.68 -5.90 14.10
N ASP A 85 -8.73 -6.40 15.34
CA ASP A 85 -9.82 -7.22 15.85
C ASP A 85 -11.12 -6.40 15.93
N GLY A 86 -11.02 -5.15 16.40
CA GLY A 86 -12.14 -4.23 16.54
C GLY A 86 -12.77 -3.80 15.21
N LEU A 87 -12.03 -3.84 14.11
CA LEU A 87 -12.56 -3.50 12.77
C LEU A 87 -13.21 -4.70 12.05
N GLN A 88 -13.13 -5.93 12.60
CA GLN A 88 -13.73 -7.11 11.97
C GLN A 88 -15.26 -7.07 11.89
N PHE A 89 -15.95 -6.27 12.76
CA PHE A 89 -17.41 -6.11 12.66
C PHE A 89 -17.85 -5.52 11.31
N LEU A 90 -16.97 -4.82 10.60
CA LEU A 90 -17.22 -4.28 9.27
C LEU A 90 -17.33 -5.37 8.20
N GLN A 91 -16.90 -6.59 8.50
CA GLN A 91 -16.90 -7.72 7.57
C GLN A 91 -16.32 -7.36 6.19
N PRO A 92 -15.06 -6.87 6.13
CA PRO A 92 -14.44 -6.51 4.87
C PRO A 92 -14.10 -7.76 4.04
N ASP A 93 -14.18 -7.63 2.72
CA ASP A 93 -13.75 -8.70 1.81
C ASP A 93 -12.24 -8.93 1.91
N SER A 94 -11.48 -7.89 2.25
CA SER A 94 -10.05 -7.96 2.50
C SER A 94 -9.63 -6.94 3.55
N TYR A 95 -8.54 -7.25 4.26
CA TYR A 95 -7.86 -6.31 5.15
C TYR A 95 -6.43 -6.13 4.65
N ILE A 96 -6.03 -4.92 4.37
CA ILE A 96 -4.70 -4.57 3.85
C ILE A 96 -3.98 -3.70 4.89
N THR A 97 -2.69 -3.93 5.03
CA THR A 97 -1.86 -3.15 5.95
C THR A 97 -0.58 -2.75 5.26
N GLU A 98 -0.19 -1.51 5.47
CA GLU A 98 1.10 -0.97 5.04
C GLU A 98 1.80 -0.32 6.24
N VAL A 99 3.09 -0.01 6.06
CA VAL A 99 3.90 0.70 7.06
C VAL A 99 3.90 2.18 6.71
N ALA A 100 3.75 3.05 7.71
CA ALA A 100 3.94 4.48 7.53
C ALA A 100 5.40 4.78 7.24
N GLU A 101 5.66 5.46 6.14
CA GLU A 101 6.99 5.95 5.79
C GLU A 101 6.98 7.49 5.77
N GLU A 102 8.10 8.05 6.15
CA GLU A 102 8.35 9.46 5.91
C GLU A 102 8.57 9.70 4.41
N ARG A 103 7.84 10.65 3.85
CA ARG A 103 7.82 10.92 2.41
C ARG A 103 8.06 12.40 2.14
N VAL A 104 8.92 12.68 1.18
CA VAL A 104 9.09 14.06 0.65
C VAL A 104 7.78 14.54 0.03
N GLU A 105 7.06 13.66 -0.70
CA GLU A 105 5.75 13.94 -1.30
C GLU A 105 4.71 14.49 -0.30
N LEU A 106 4.74 14.03 0.95
CA LEU A 106 3.78 14.39 1.99
C LEU A 106 4.33 15.39 3.01
N ASP A 107 5.55 15.87 2.80
CA ASP A 107 6.27 16.77 3.73
C ASP A 107 6.35 16.20 5.16
N THR A 108 6.56 14.89 5.28
CA THR A 108 6.58 14.18 6.58
C THR A 108 7.98 13.74 7.00
N VAL A 109 9.02 14.15 6.27
CA VAL A 109 10.41 13.82 6.60
C VAL A 109 10.80 14.46 7.94
N GLY A 110 11.29 13.65 8.87
CA GLY A 110 11.64 14.08 10.22
C GLY A 110 10.49 14.09 11.23
N TRP A 111 9.28 13.68 10.85
CA TRP A 111 8.14 13.63 11.77
C TRP A 111 8.14 12.39 12.67
N GLY A 112 8.99 11.41 12.38
CA GLY A 112 9.09 10.18 13.16
C GLY A 112 7.80 9.34 13.15
N ILE A 113 7.08 9.30 12.02
CA ILE A 113 5.81 8.59 11.89
C ILE A 113 5.99 7.09 11.68
N THR A 114 7.17 6.67 11.22
CA THR A 114 7.47 5.25 10.98
C THR A 114 7.45 4.47 12.30
N PRO A 115 6.84 3.28 12.34
CA PRO A 115 6.80 2.49 13.56
C PRO A 115 8.19 2.00 13.98
N GLU A 116 8.37 1.80 15.27
CA GLU A 116 9.59 1.20 15.82
C GLU A 116 9.74 -0.26 15.35
N PRO A 117 10.95 -0.71 14.98
CA PRO A 117 11.16 -2.07 14.50
C PRO A 117 10.64 -3.16 15.45
N ASP A 118 10.92 -3.00 16.77
CA ASP A 118 10.49 -3.96 17.79
C ASP A 118 8.96 -4.01 17.98
N ALA A 119 8.29 -2.88 17.84
CA ALA A 119 6.83 -2.80 17.90
C ALA A 119 6.18 -3.37 16.64
N TYR A 120 6.79 -3.16 15.46
CA TYR A 120 6.27 -3.67 14.19
C TYR A 120 6.50 -5.17 14.01
N ALA A 121 7.56 -5.75 14.57
CA ALA A 121 7.90 -7.16 14.37
C ALA A 121 6.76 -8.14 14.69
N PRO A 122 6.11 -8.09 15.86
CA PRO A 122 4.98 -8.98 16.15
C PRO A 122 3.77 -8.70 15.25
N ILE A 123 3.57 -7.47 14.80
CA ILE A 123 2.53 -7.12 13.83
C ILE A 123 2.79 -7.80 12.49
N ALA A 124 4.03 -7.73 11.99
CA ALA A 124 4.41 -8.36 10.73
C ALA A 124 4.25 -9.89 10.77
N ASP A 125 4.62 -10.52 11.89
CA ASP A 125 4.47 -11.98 12.08
C ASP A 125 3.00 -12.37 12.08
N PHE A 126 2.17 -11.66 12.85
CA PHE A 126 0.72 -11.83 12.86
C PHE A 126 0.09 -11.66 11.47
N LEU A 127 0.39 -10.57 10.77
CA LEU A 127 -0.16 -10.30 9.44
C LEU A 127 0.28 -11.33 8.40
N SER A 128 1.52 -11.82 8.50
CA SER A 128 2.01 -12.90 7.64
C SER A 128 1.24 -14.19 7.85
N GLU A 129 0.95 -14.54 9.12
CA GLU A 129 0.15 -15.70 9.47
C GLU A 129 -1.29 -15.55 8.98
N GLN A 130 -1.92 -14.39 9.21
CA GLN A 130 -3.27 -14.09 8.70
C GLN A 130 -3.36 -14.21 7.18
N ALA A 131 -2.35 -13.70 6.46
CA ALA A 131 -2.31 -13.81 4.99
C ALA A 131 -2.20 -15.28 4.54
N ARG A 132 -1.44 -16.12 5.23
CA ARG A 132 -1.29 -17.55 4.90
C ARG A 132 -2.49 -18.40 5.29
N SER A 133 -3.15 -18.09 6.40
CA SER A 133 -4.29 -18.85 6.91
C SER A 133 -5.59 -18.59 6.17
N ARG A 134 -5.68 -17.50 5.40
CA ARG A 134 -6.91 -17.11 4.70
C ARG A 134 -7.22 -18.09 3.56
N PRO A 135 -8.42 -18.72 3.55
CA PRO A 135 -8.81 -19.65 2.50
C PRO A 135 -9.16 -18.90 1.20
N VAL A 136 -8.23 -18.83 0.28
CA VAL A 136 -8.40 -18.21 -1.05
C VAL A 136 -8.02 -19.20 -2.16
N LYS A 137 -8.57 -19.00 -3.39
CA LYS A 137 -8.33 -19.87 -4.55
C LYS A 137 -7.74 -19.09 -5.72
N GLY A 138 -7.13 -19.81 -6.65
CA GLY A 138 -6.61 -19.23 -7.89
C GLY A 138 -5.55 -18.17 -7.67
N ILE A 139 -5.61 -17.09 -8.45
CA ILE A 139 -4.62 -16.00 -8.39
C ILE A 139 -4.56 -15.29 -7.03
N ALA A 140 -5.66 -15.29 -6.26
CA ALA A 140 -5.68 -14.71 -4.93
C ALA A 140 -4.70 -15.41 -3.96
N ARG A 141 -4.38 -16.69 -4.16
CA ARG A 141 -3.34 -17.40 -3.38
C ARG A 141 -1.96 -16.80 -3.61
N VAL A 142 -1.63 -16.51 -4.87
CA VAL A 142 -0.38 -15.86 -5.23
C VAL A 142 -0.27 -14.49 -4.56
N THR A 143 -1.34 -13.70 -4.63
CA THR A 143 -1.40 -12.38 -3.99
C THR A 143 -1.23 -12.48 -2.47
N GLN A 144 -1.87 -13.44 -1.81
CA GLN A 144 -1.71 -13.63 -0.36
C GLN A 144 -0.31 -14.09 0.04
N ALA A 145 0.31 -14.98 -0.75
CA ALA A 145 1.69 -15.39 -0.51
C ALA A 145 2.65 -14.19 -0.64
N PHE A 146 2.53 -13.38 -1.70
CA PHE A 146 3.32 -12.15 -1.81
C PHE A 146 3.08 -11.19 -0.65
N ARG A 147 1.83 -11.05 -0.19
CA ARG A 147 1.49 -10.20 0.97
C ARG A 147 2.18 -10.68 2.24
N ALA A 148 2.17 -11.98 2.51
CA ALA A 148 2.88 -12.55 3.66
C ALA A 148 4.40 -12.28 3.59
N HIS A 149 4.99 -12.42 2.40
CA HIS A 149 6.40 -12.09 2.19
C HIS A 149 6.69 -10.59 2.31
N TYR A 150 5.76 -9.71 1.88
CA TYR A 150 5.89 -8.27 2.04
C TYR A 150 6.00 -7.86 3.51
N TYR A 151 5.16 -8.40 4.40
CA TYR A 151 5.25 -8.08 5.83
C TYR A 151 6.60 -8.46 6.45
N GLN A 152 7.15 -9.62 6.08
CA GLN A 152 8.47 -10.04 6.53
C GLN A 152 9.60 -9.19 5.91
N LEU A 153 9.45 -8.77 4.66
CA LEU A 153 10.38 -7.85 4.02
C LEU A 153 10.38 -6.49 4.71
N ALA A 154 9.20 -5.92 4.97
CA ALA A 154 9.04 -4.65 5.68
C ALA A 154 9.68 -4.70 7.06
N LYS A 155 9.43 -5.77 7.84
CA LYS A 155 10.09 -6.03 9.13
C LYS A 155 11.60 -5.96 9.00
N ARG A 156 12.19 -6.65 8.02
CA ARG A 156 13.63 -6.66 7.80
C ARG A 156 14.17 -5.29 7.40
N VAL A 157 13.47 -4.56 6.52
CA VAL A 157 13.88 -3.21 6.10
C VAL A 157 13.93 -2.25 7.30
N LEU A 158 12.96 -2.35 8.22
CA LEU A 158 12.93 -1.51 9.43
C LEU A 158 14.10 -1.82 10.38
N TYR A 159 14.46 -3.10 10.55
CA TYR A 159 15.60 -3.50 11.40
C TYR A 159 16.94 -3.22 10.76
N GLU A 160 17.13 -3.65 9.50
CA GLU A 160 18.41 -3.59 8.81
C GLU A 160 18.72 -2.18 8.27
N ARG A 161 17.70 -1.32 8.14
CA ARG A 161 17.78 0.06 7.60
C ARG A 161 18.50 0.13 6.26
N THR A 162 18.31 -0.88 5.43
CA THR A 162 18.90 -1.01 4.10
C THR A 162 17.94 -1.66 3.12
N GLN A 163 18.25 -1.59 1.84
CA GLN A 163 17.56 -2.39 0.81
C GLN A 163 17.91 -3.87 1.02
N VAL A 164 16.98 -4.64 1.58
CA VAL A 164 17.10 -6.09 1.81
C VAL A 164 17.11 -6.87 0.48
N ILE A 165 16.34 -6.37 -0.49
CA ILE A 165 16.34 -6.81 -1.89
C ILE A 165 16.51 -5.58 -2.77
N ALA A 166 16.96 -5.77 -4.02
CA ALA A 166 17.16 -4.66 -4.95
C ALA A 166 15.85 -3.87 -5.17
N CYS A 167 15.96 -2.55 -5.19
CA CYS A 167 14.85 -1.66 -5.52
C CYS A 167 14.86 -1.32 -7.00
N TYR A 168 13.71 -1.49 -7.66
CA TYR A 168 13.52 -1.24 -9.09
C TYR A 168 12.72 0.04 -9.37
N ALA A 169 12.58 0.94 -8.39
CA ALA A 169 12.03 2.28 -8.64
C ALA A 169 12.88 3.01 -9.70
N GLY A 170 12.23 3.65 -10.65
CA GLY A 170 12.90 4.25 -11.81
C GLY A 170 13.29 3.28 -12.93
N TRP A 171 13.18 1.94 -12.74
CA TRP A 171 13.32 0.92 -13.78
C TRP A 171 12.00 0.24 -14.11
N ALA A 172 11.27 -0.21 -13.09
CA ALA A 172 10.00 -0.91 -13.22
C ALA A 172 8.79 -0.01 -12.97
N SER A 173 8.99 1.14 -12.36
CA SER A 173 7.92 2.08 -12.01
C SER A 173 8.42 3.52 -12.01
N ALA A 174 7.50 4.44 -12.23
CA ALA A 174 7.67 5.88 -12.01
C ALA A 174 6.40 6.43 -11.36
N HIS A 175 6.51 7.60 -10.78
CA HIS A 175 5.40 8.39 -10.27
C HIS A 175 5.24 9.64 -11.13
N ILE A 176 4.00 9.95 -11.50
CA ILE A 176 3.65 11.18 -12.22
C ILE A 176 2.88 12.06 -11.26
N ALA A 177 3.48 13.18 -10.89
CA ALA A 177 2.85 14.16 -10.00
C ALA A 177 1.76 14.97 -10.72
N PRO A 178 0.79 15.55 -10.01
CA PRO A 178 -0.31 16.32 -10.62
C PRO A 178 0.15 17.52 -11.48
N ASN A 179 1.32 18.08 -11.19
CA ASN A 179 1.93 19.16 -11.97
C ASN A 179 2.68 18.68 -13.21
N GLY A 180 2.78 17.36 -13.42
CA GLY A 180 3.48 16.73 -14.55
C GLY A 180 4.91 16.31 -14.26
N ASP A 181 5.43 16.53 -13.06
CA ASP A 181 6.76 16.06 -12.68
C ASP A 181 6.83 14.54 -12.66
N ILE A 182 7.97 14.01 -13.11
CA ILE A 182 8.28 12.58 -13.06
C ILE A 182 9.26 12.32 -11.93
N TRP A 183 8.91 11.36 -11.05
CA TRP A 183 9.75 10.86 -9.96
C TRP A 183 10.00 9.36 -10.12
N SER A 184 11.12 8.86 -9.58
CA SER A 184 11.31 7.39 -9.48
C SER A 184 10.33 6.75 -8.48
N CYS A 185 10.03 7.46 -7.38
CA CYS A 185 9.08 7.05 -6.33
C CYS A 185 8.64 8.27 -5.50
N CYS A 186 7.55 8.12 -4.75
CA CYS A 186 7.00 9.16 -3.87
C CYS A 186 7.82 9.37 -2.57
N ILE A 187 8.64 8.40 -2.16
CA ILE A 187 9.49 8.55 -0.96
C ILE A 187 10.52 9.67 -1.15
N ARG A 188 11.21 9.65 -2.26
CA ARG A 188 12.20 10.70 -2.60
C ARG A 188 11.54 11.93 -3.25
N ALA A 189 10.48 11.72 -4.04
CA ALA A 189 9.75 12.74 -4.81
C ALA A 189 10.69 13.75 -5.51
N GLU A 190 11.82 13.23 -6.04
CA GLU A 190 12.86 14.01 -6.71
C GLU A 190 12.54 14.14 -8.19
N PRO A 191 12.21 15.34 -8.70
CA PRO A 191 11.83 15.53 -10.08
C PRO A 191 13.02 15.28 -11.04
N VAL A 192 12.85 14.36 -11.97
CA VAL A 192 13.83 14.06 -13.01
C VAL A 192 13.48 14.72 -14.35
N GLY A 193 12.30 15.25 -14.50
CA GLY A 193 11.79 16.00 -15.64
C GLY A 193 10.29 16.25 -15.49
N ASN A 194 9.71 16.99 -16.42
CA ASN A 194 8.27 17.31 -16.44
C ASN A 194 7.68 16.94 -17.80
N LEU A 195 6.57 16.19 -17.81
CA LEU A 195 5.91 15.74 -19.04
C LEU A 195 5.40 16.88 -19.91
N ARG A 196 5.04 18.02 -19.33
CA ARG A 196 4.57 19.18 -20.09
C ARG A 196 5.69 19.85 -20.89
N GLU A 197 6.96 19.64 -20.49
CA GLU A 197 8.14 20.17 -21.20
C GLU A 197 8.58 19.27 -22.38
N THR A 198 8.02 18.04 -22.44
CA THR A 198 8.33 17.06 -23.49
C THR A 198 7.13 16.70 -24.35
N ASP A 199 6.11 17.58 -24.37
CA ASP A 199 4.84 17.32 -25.08
C ASP A 199 4.22 15.96 -24.72
N TYR A 200 4.26 15.61 -23.42
CA TYR A 200 3.82 14.35 -22.82
C TYR A 200 4.57 13.10 -23.31
N ASP A 201 5.72 13.25 -23.98
CA ASP A 201 6.61 12.13 -24.25
C ASP A 201 7.45 11.80 -23.01
N LEU A 202 7.27 10.60 -22.46
CA LEU A 202 8.02 10.12 -21.29
C LEU A 202 9.46 9.69 -21.66
N ALA A 203 9.71 9.28 -22.91
CA ALA A 203 10.97 8.66 -23.29
C ALA A 203 12.22 9.53 -23.04
N PRO A 204 12.25 10.84 -23.37
CA PRO A 204 13.40 11.69 -23.09
C PRO A 204 13.71 11.81 -21.59
N ILE A 205 12.68 11.82 -20.74
CA ILE A 205 12.82 11.89 -19.29
C ILE A 205 13.31 10.54 -18.75
N TRP A 206 12.67 9.46 -19.19
CA TRP A 206 12.95 8.09 -18.73
C TRP A 206 14.37 7.62 -19.05
N TYR A 207 14.85 7.93 -20.23
CA TYR A 207 16.21 7.59 -20.69
C TYR A 207 17.21 8.73 -20.46
N GLY A 208 16.79 9.83 -19.86
CA GLY A 208 17.62 11.00 -19.61
C GLY A 208 18.64 10.79 -18.48
N GLU A 209 19.62 11.68 -18.45
CA GLU A 209 20.75 11.62 -17.50
C GLU A 209 20.31 11.74 -16.04
N ARG A 210 19.30 12.59 -15.74
CA ARG A 210 18.80 12.77 -14.37
C ARG A 210 18.21 11.46 -13.83
N MET A 211 17.39 10.77 -14.63
CA MET A 211 16.85 9.46 -14.25
C MET A 211 17.97 8.41 -14.11
N ALA A 212 19.00 8.44 -14.98
CA ALA A 212 20.15 7.54 -14.89
C ALA A 212 20.93 7.74 -13.58
N LYS A 213 21.18 9.00 -13.17
CA LYS A 213 21.82 9.33 -11.87
C LYS A 213 20.99 8.84 -10.70
N LEU A 214 19.66 9.05 -10.74
CA LEU A 214 18.77 8.60 -9.69
C LEU A 214 18.71 7.07 -9.58
N ARG A 215 18.68 6.36 -10.72
CA ARG A 215 18.79 4.89 -10.76
C ARG A 215 20.10 4.42 -10.12
N LYS A 216 21.21 5.07 -10.43
CA LYS A 216 22.50 4.73 -9.81
C LYS A 216 22.48 4.87 -8.30
N SER A 217 21.98 5.99 -7.78
CA SER A 217 21.79 6.23 -6.34
C SER A 217 20.93 5.15 -5.66
N ILE A 218 19.83 4.73 -6.33
CA ILE A 218 18.99 3.62 -5.82
C ILE A 218 19.76 2.30 -5.83
N TYR A 219 20.50 2.01 -6.89
CA TYR A 219 21.34 0.82 -6.99
C TYR A 219 22.44 0.79 -5.93
N ASP A 220 23.04 1.93 -5.64
CA ASP A 220 24.07 2.11 -4.61
C ASP A 220 23.48 2.06 -3.17
N LYS A 221 22.15 1.84 -3.04
CA LYS A 221 21.43 1.70 -1.76
C LYS A 221 21.44 2.97 -0.89
N GLU A 222 21.46 4.14 -1.49
CA GLU A 222 21.42 5.42 -0.77
C GLU A 222 20.07 5.69 -0.09
N CYS A 223 19.07 4.85 -0.32
CA CYS A 223 17.77 4.90 0.35
C CYS A 223 17.28 3.49 0.69
N ALA A 224 16.45 3.40 1.72
CA ALA A 224 15.76 2.18 2.10
C ALA A 224 14.35 2.55 2.61
N CYS A 225 13.34 1.81 2.18
CA CYS A 225 11.98 2.00 2.67
C CYS A 225 11.16 0.71 2.51
N PRO A 226 10.16 0.49 3.38
CA PRO A 226 9.25 -0.64 3.26
C PRO A 226 8.04 -0.37 2.34
N MET A 227 8.07 0.66 1.51
CA MET A 227 6.95 1.07 0.66
C MET A 227 6.36 -0.09 -0.14
N ALA A 228 5.08 -0.36 0.06
CA ALA A 228 4.41 -1.54 -0.48
C ALA A 228 4.48 -1.62 -2.00
N ASN A 229 4.13 -0.54 -2.71
CA ASN A 229 4.12 -0.52 -4.17
C ASN A 229 5.49 -0.87 -4.78
N ALA A 230 6.58 -0.29 -4.24
CA ALA A 230 7.93 -0.64 -4.67
C ALA A 230 8.30 -2.07 -4.27
N SER A 231 7.95 -2.48 -3.04
CA SER A 231 8.29 -3.81 -2.52
C SER A 231 7.65 -4.94 -3.33
N TYR A 232 6.40 -4.79 -3.79
CA TYR A 232 5.76 -5.81 -4.65
C TYR A 232 6.48 -5.94 -6.00
N ALA A 233 6.81 -4.83 -6.65
CA ALA A 233 7.60 -4.86 -7.89
C ALA A 233 8.99 -5.49 -7.66
N ASN A 234 9.66 -5.11 -6.57
CA ASN A 234 10.98 -5.65 -6.20
C ASN A 234 10.92 -7.15 -5.94
N MET A 235 9.90 -7.64 -5.22
CA MET A 235 9.72 -9.06 -4.94
C MET A 235 9.45 -9.89 -6.21
N LEU A 236 8.67 -9.35 -7.16
CA LEU A 236 8.41 -9.98 -8.45
C LEU A 236 9.68 -10.12 -9.30
N LEU A 237 10.61 -9.20 -9.15
CA LEU A 237 11.91 -9.20 -9.83
C LEU A 237 13.03 -9.86 -9.01
N HIS A 238 12.71 -10.48 -7.86
CA HIS A 238 13.66 -11.17 -6.99
C HIS A 238 13.45 -12.69 -7.04
N PRO A 239 14.25 -13.43 -7.83
CA PRO A 239 14.05 -14.88 -8.07
C PRO A 239 13.89 -15.72 -6.80
N PRO A 240 14.66 -15.49 -5.70
CA PRO A 240 14.45 -16.26 -4.48
C PRO A 240 13.07 -16.06 -3.82
N THR A 241 12.49 -14.86 -3.91
CA THR A 241 11.14 -14.60 -3.41
C THR A 241 10.10 -15.27 -4.29
N VAL A 242 10.23 -15.16 -5.60
CA VAL A 242 9.31 -15.80 -6.56
C VAL A 242 9.31 -17.32 -6.37
N ALA A 243 10.48 -17.94 -6.20
CA ALA A 243 10.59 -19.38 -5.93
C ALA A 243 9.88 -19.78 -4.62
N LYS A 244 10.07 -19.00 -3.53
CA LYS A 244 9.39 -19.26 -2.25
C LYS A 244 7.87 -19.14 -2.39
N VAL A 245 7.37 -18.08 -3.02
CA VAL A 245 5.94 -17.88 -3.30
C VAL A 245 5.39 -19.04 -4.13
N GLY A 246 6.09 -19.45 -5.18
CA GLY A 246 5.69 -20.59 -6.02
C GLY A 246 5.56 -21.88 -5.21
N LEU A 247 6.54 -22.17 -4.35
CA LEU A 247 6.51 -23.36 -3.47
C LEU A 247 5.36 -23.30 -2.44
N GLU A 248 5.06 -22.13 -1.86
CA GLU A 248 3.93 -21.95 -0.93
C GLU A 248 2.59 -22.19 -1.65
N VAL A 249 2.44 -21.64 -2.85
CA VAL A 249 1.22 -21.82 -3.67
C VAL A 249 1.00 -23.29 -4.06
N ILE A 250 2.06 -24.01 -4.47
CA ILE A 250 1.99 -25.44 -4.84
C ILE A 250 1.64 -26.30 -3.62
N ARG A 251 2.25 -26.03 -2.47
CA ARG A 251 2.02 -26.80 -1.23
C ARG A 251 0.68 -26.53 -0.56
N GLY A 252 -0.09 -25.58 -1.06
CA GLY A 252 -1.41 -25.27 -0.49
C GLY A 252 -1.36 -24.50 0.84
N ARG A 253 -0.24 -23.85 1.11
CA ARG A 253 -0.02 -23.05 2.31
C ARG A 253 -0.14 -21.57 1.97
#